data_8a092431c709e4b4dfd67080e8e5c6fe
#
_entry.id   8a092431c709e4b4dfd67080e8e5c6fe
#
_cell.length_a   1.000
_cell.length_b   1.000
_cell.length_c   1.000
_cell.angle_alpha   90.00
_cell.angle_beta   90.00
_cell.angle_gamma   90.00
#
_symmetry.space_group_name_H-M   'P 1'
#
loop_
_entity.id
_entity.type
_entity.pdbx_description
1 polymer ?
#
loop_
_entity_poly.entity_id
_entity_poly.type
_entity_poly.pdbx_seq_one_letter_code
_entity_poly.pdbx_strand_id
1 'polypeptide(L)'
;RSLVGSEMCIRDRVGAQKAGSITGCSSSATVKGTVDVGGVAGEKWGSMTACYATGNVTLEIDSPKNLSGGGLVGFNGGSSVLACYATGNVTSTGSSTGNVHIGGFLGDNYTTVTACYWKNNHEQGIGYNNKVTEATKVDGTDVTWQKAVDAMNTALQTAGSKWRYELNGALPTLRKL
;
A
#
# COMPACT_ATOMS: atom_id res chain seq x y z
N ARG A 1 -3.03 -8.02 -14.86
CA ARG A 1 -4.11 -8.95 -14.49
C ARG A 1 -5.17 -8.19 -13.69
N SER A 2 -6.43 -8.31 -14.03
CA SER A 2 -7.56 -7.72 -13.29
C SER A 2 -8.23 -8.83 -12.47
N LEU A 3 -8.49 -8.56 -11.18
CA LEU A 3 -9.21 -9.48 -10.29
C LEU A 3 -10.62 -8.95 -10.02
N VAL A 4 -11.61 -9.79 -10.24
CA VAL A 4 -13.01 -9.59 -9.87
C VAL A 4 -13.44 -10.73 -8.98
N GLY A 5 -13.63 -10.45 -7.69
CA GLY A 5 -14.20 -11.39 -6.71
C GLY A 5 -13.24 -12.45 -6.16
N SER A 6 -13.17 -12.49 -4.82
CA SER A 6 -12.56 -13.48 -3.94
C SER A 6 -11.16 -13.23 -3.41
N GLU A 7 -10.95 -13.78 -2.21
CA GLU A 7 -9.71 -13.73 -1.44
C GLU A 7 -8.56 -14.37 -2.22
N MET A 8 -7.49 -13.66 -2.37
CA MET A 8 -6.19 -14.26 -2.68
C MET A 8 -5.05 -13.29 -2.36
N CYS A 9 -4.01 -13.73 -1.75
CA CYS A 9 -2.70 -13.93 -2.36
C CYS A 9 -1.63 -14.18 -1.32
N ILE A 10 -0.85 -15.14 -1.54
CA ILE A 10 0.54 -15.20 -1.11
C ILE A 10 1.36 -14.98 -2.38
N ARG A 11 2.00 -13.79 -2.55
CA ARG A 11 2.95 -13.43 -3.60
C ARG A 11 2.40 -13.11 -5.00
N ASP A 12 1.35 -12.29 -5.15
CA ASP A 12 0.99 -11.82 -6.49
C ASP A 12 0.74 -10.30 -6.54
N ARG A 13 0.96 -9.71 -7.73
CA ARG A 13 0.72 -8.31 -8.01
C ARG A 13 -0.56 -8.15 -8.81
N VAL A 14 -1.36 -7.18 -8.44
CA VAL A 14 -2.61 -6.85 -9.12
C VAL A 14 -2.42 -5.58 -9.94
N GLY A 15 -2.57 -5.64 -11.25
CA GLY A 15 -2.55 -4.45 -12.10
C GLY A 15 -3.70 -3.52 -11.71
N ALA A 16 -4.94 -4.01 -11.79
CA ALA A 16 -6.13 -3.28 -11.36
C ALA A 16 -7.11 -4.20 -10.64
N GLN A 17 -7.58 -3.76 -9.47
CA GLN A 17 -8.68 -4.38 -8.74
C GLN A 17 -9.93 -3.52 -8.92
N LYS A 18 -10.89 -3.96 -9.68
CA LYS A 18 -12.12 -3.21 -9.95
C LYS A 18 -13.21 -3.44 -8.90
N ALA A 19 -13.21 -4.59 -8.21
CA ALA A 19 -14.17 -4.94 -7.16
C ALA A 19 -13.60 -6.05 -6.25
N GLY A 20 -14.34 -6.42 -5.19
CA GLY A 20 -13.96 -7.48 -4.26
C GLY A 20 -12.97 -7.02 -3.19
N SER A 21 -12.19 -7.94 -2.64
CA SER A 21 -11.22 -7.65 -1.58
C SER A 21 -9.86 -8.29 -1.86
N ILE A 22 -8.80 -7.59 -1.46
CA ILE A 22 -7.43 -8.11 -1.36
C ILE A 22 -7.15 -8.28 0.13
N THR A 23 -6.90 -9.51 0.58
CA THR A 23 -6.72 -9.78 2.01
C THR A 23 -5.56 -10.75 2.24
N GLY A 24 -4.70 -10.44 3.20
CA GLY A 24 -3.57 -11.30 3.57
C GLY A 24 -2.50 -11.43 2.50
N CYS A 25 -2.29 -10.38 1.69
CA CYS A 25 -1.36 -10.40 0.57
C CYS A 25 -0.03 -9.73 0.90
N SER A 26 1.04 -10.27 0.35
CA SER A 26 2.36 -9.64 0.44
C SER A 26 3.12 -9.69 -0.88
N SER A 27 3.95 -8.67 -1.11
CA SER A 27 4.83 -8.59 -2.27
C SER A 27 6.21 -8.10 -1.87
N SER A 28 7.25 -8.81 -2.29
CA SER A 28 8.65 -8.38 -2.17
C SER A 28 9.29 -8.06 -3.53
N ALA A 29 8.52 -8.14 -4.61
CA ALA A 29 9.03 -7.94 -5.95
C ALA A 29 9.23 -6.45 -6.27
N THR A 30 10.31 -6.12 -6.96
CA THR A 30 10.49 -4.81 -7.58
C THR A 30 9.47 -4.62 -8.70
N VAL A 31 8.81 -3.47 -8.71
CA VAL A 31 7.76 -3.12 -9.67
C VAL A 31 8.16 -1.89 -10.45
N LYS A 32 7.95 -1.93 -11.76
CA LYS A 32 8.08 -0.76 -12.65
C LYS A 32 6.83 -0.62 -13.49
N GLY A 33 6.44 0.60 -13.79
CA GLY A 33 5.28 0.89 -14.63
C GLY A 33 5.14 2.36 -14.94
N THR A 34 4.17 2.70 -15.78
CA THR A 34 4.05 4.01 -16.45
C THR A 34 2.78 4.81 -16.11
N VAL A 35 1.84 4.27 -15.32
CA VAL A 35 0.60 4.97 -14.96
C VAL A 35 0.35 4.89 -13.46
N ASP A 36 -0.38 3.86 -12.99
CA ASP A 36 -0.62 3.63 -11.58
C ASP A 36 0.25 2.44 -11.14
N VAL A 37 1.22 2.72 -10.28
CA VAL A 37 2.22 1.73 -9.90
C VAL A 37 2.27 1.57 -8.39
N GLY A 38 2.08 0.33 -7.92
CA GLY A 38 2.17 -0.02 -6.51
C GLY A 38 2.75 -1.41 -6.28
N GLY A 39 3.31 -1.63 -5.10
CA GLY A 39 3.97 -2.88 -4.75
C GLY A 39 3.03 -4.09 -4.69
N VAL A 40 1.75 -3.87 -4.34
CA VAL A 40 0.69 -4.89 -4.35
C VAL A 40 -0.30 -4.65 -5.48
N ALA A 41 -0.77 -3.43 -5.68
CA ALA A 41 -1.73 -3.10 -6.73
C ALA A 41 -1.40 -1.77 -7.41
N GLY A 42 -1.54 -1.68 -8.73
CA GLY A 42 -1.47 -0.43 -9.46
C GLY A 42 -2.70 0.42 -9.14
N GLU A 43 -3.89 -0.07 -9.46
CA GLU A 43 -5.18 0.58 -9.21
C GLU A 43 -6.06 -0.29 -8.30
N LYS A 44 -6.70 0.31 -7.28
CA LYS A 44 -7.55 -0.39 -6.32
C LYS A 44 -8.89 0.30 -6.11
N TRP A 45 -9.99 -0.41 -6.35
CA TRP A 45 -11.36 0.03 -6.10
C TRP A 45 -12.08 -0.78 -5.01
N GLY A 46 -11.76 -2.06 -4.84
CA GLY A 46 -12.26 -2.88 -3.74
C GLY A 46 -11.56 -2.60 -2.42
N SER A 47 -11.85 -3.36 -1.37
CA SER A 47 -11.17 -3.25 -0.08
C SER A 47 -9.79 -3.91 -0.08
N MET A 48 -8.90 -3.43 0.80
CA MET A 48 -7.60 -4.04 1.06
C MET A 48 -7.38 -4.18 2.57
N THR A 49 -7.07 -5.38 3.02
CA THR A 49 -6.90 -5.68 4.46
C THR A 49 -5.72 -6.60 4.70
N ALA A 50 -4.89 -6.28 5.68
CA ALA A 50 -3.75 -7.10 6.07
C ALA A 50 -2.81 -7.40 4.89
N CYS A 51 -2.35 -6.37 4.19
CA CYS A 51 -1.45 -6.50 3.05
C CYS A 51 -0.17 -5.70 3.26
N TYR A 52 0.93 -6.16 2.65
CA TYR A 52 2.17 -5.37 2.71
C TYR A 52 3.04 -5.53 1.46
N ALA A 53 3.86 -4.52 1.20
CA ALA A 53 4.88 -4.54 0.15
C ALA A 53 6.25 -4.14 0.70
N THR A 54 7.28 -4.91 0.34
CA THR A 54 8.66 -4.63 0.71
C THR A 54 9.58 -4.40 -0.51
N GLY A 55 9.09 -4.67 -1.71
CA GLY A 55 9.81 -4.44 -2.95
C GLY A 55 9.80 -2.98 -3.39
N ASN A 56 10.83 -2.57 -4.11
CA ASN A 56 10.94 -1.22 -4.65
C ASN A 56 9.93 -0.97 -5.78
N VAL A 57 9.45 0.28 -5.87
CA VAL A 57 8.51 0.73 -6.89
C VAL A 57 9.16 1.84 -7.71
N THR A 58 9.10 1.73 -9.04
CA THR A 58 9.58 2.77 -9.96
C THR A 58 8.45 3.18 -10.90
N LEU A 59 8.08 4.46 -10.86
CA LEU A 59 7.16 5.08 -11.80
C LEU A 59 7.97 5.66 -12.96
N GLU A 60 7.81 5.07 -14.15
CA GLU A 60 8.44 5.56 -15.38
C GLU A 60 7.52 6.56 -16.05
N ILE A 61 7.91 7.84 -15.98
CA ILE A 61 7.08 8.96 -16.46
C ILE A 61 7.38 9.18 -17.94
N ASP A 62 6.45 8.81 -18.82
CA ASP A 62 6.55 8.94 -20.28
C ASP A 62 5.31 9.54 -20.94
N SER A 63 4.37 10.07 -20.15
CA SER A 63 3.06 10.45 -20.60
C SER A 63 2.62 11.81 -20.01
N PRO A 64 1.84 12.63 -20.73
CA PRO A 64 1.23 13.84 -20.20
C PRO A 64 0.02 13.59 -19.27
N LYS A 65 -0.24 12.33 -18.91
CA LYS A 65 -1.38 11.94 -18.04
C LYS A 65 -1.07 12.16 -16.57
N ASN A 66 -2.10 12.10 -15.75
CA ASN A 66 -1.94 11.98 -14.31
C ASN A 66 -1.40 10.60 -13.97
N LEU A 67 -0.40 10.56 -13.11
CA LEU A 67 0.35 9.35 -12.77
C LEU A 67 0.45 9.22 -11.25
N SER A 68 0.29 8.01 -10.74
CA SER A 68 0.40 7.78 -9.31
C SER A 68 1.31 6.59 -8.98
N GLY A 69 2.24 6.82 -8.04
CA GLY A 69 3.17 5.81 -7.55
C GLY A 69 3.11 5.68 -6.02
N GLY A 70 2.90 4.48 -5.51
CA GLY A 70 2.87 4.22 -4.08
C GLY A 70 3.59 2.93 -3.69
N GLY A 71 4.16 2.90 -2.50
CA GLY A 71 4.84 1.70 -2.01
C GLY A 71 3.93 0.47 -1.94
N LEU A 72 2.63 0.67 -1.63
CA LEU A 72 1.64 -0.39 -1.60
C LEU A 72 0.71 -0.34 -2.83
N VAL A 73 0.08 0.81 -3.08
CA VAL A 73 -0.89 1.02 -4.16
C VAL A 73 -0.61 2.33 -4.88
N GLY A 74 -0.68 2.34 -6.21
CA GLY A 74 -0.59 3.57 -7.01
C GLY A 74 -1.83 4.44 -6.81
N PHE A 75 -2.99 3.98 -7.26
CA PHE A 75 -4.27 4.68 -7.16
C PHE A 75 -5.27 3.93 -6.27
N ASN A 76 -5.73 4.57 -5.19
CA ASN A 76 -6.71 4.04 -4.24
C ASN A 76 -8.04 4.79 -4.37
N GLY A 77 -8.94 4.33 -5.24
CA GLY A 77 -10.16 5.02 -5.61
C GLY A 77 -11.44 4.54 -4.91
N GLY A 78 -11.46 3.31 -4.40
CA GLY A 78 -12.70 2.63 -3.99
C GLY A 78 -12.90 2.51 -2.47
N SER A 79 -12.86 1.30 -1.95
CA SER A 79 -13.12 1.00 -0.54
C SER A 79 -11.86 1.15 0.34
N SER A 80 -12.02 1.02 1.65
CA SER A 80 -10.98 1.25 2.67
C SER A 80 -9.72 0.40 2.52
N VAL A 81 -8.62 0.92 3.07
CA VAL A 81 -7.36 0.20 3.32
C VAL A 81 -7.17 0.05 4.82
N LEU A 82 -7.06 -1.19 5.30
CA LEU A 82 -7.00 -1.52 6.71
C LEU A 82 -5.76 -2.35 7.05
N ALA A 83 -4.99 -1.91 8.03
CA ALA A 83 -3.86 -2.63 8.60
C ALA A 83 -2.87 -3.12 7.53
N CYS A 84 -2.33 -2.21 6.76
CA CYS A 84 -1.38 -2.48 5.68
C CYS A 84 -0.08 -1.69 5.88
N TYR A 85 1.02 -2.16 5.27
CA TYR A 85 2.25 -1.38 5.30
C TYR A 85 3.10 -1.50 4.03
N ALA A 86 4.03 -0.55 3.84
CA ALA A 86 5.00 -0.54 2.76
C ALA A 86 6.39 -0.12 3.25
N THR A 87 7.45 -0.80 2.76
CA THR A 87 8.85 -0.46 3.09
C THR A 87 9.76 -0.31 1.88
N GLY A 88 9.35 -0.77 0.70
CA GLY A 88 10.13 -0.60 -0.52
C GLY A 88 10.27 0.88 -0.89
N ASN A 89 11.44 1.26 -1.40
CA ASN A 89 11.66 2.61 -1.90
C ASN A 89 10.78 2.89 -3.13
N VAL A 90 10.24 4.10 -3.17
CA VAL A 90 9.45 4.58 -4.32
C VAL A 90 10.25 5.64 -5.05
N THR A 91 10.42 5.48 -6.35
CA THR A 91 11.18 6.39 -7.20
C THR A 91 10.43 6.69 -8.48
N SER A 92 10.76 7.81 -9.12
CA SER A 92 10.26 8.14 -10.45
C SER A 92 11.41 8.49 -11.38
N THR A 93 11.23 8.22 -12.66
CA THR A 93 12.15 8.58 -13.74
C THR A 93 11.38 9.26 -14.87
N GLY A 94 12.01 10.21 -15.56
CA GLY A 94 11.37 10.97 -16.64
C GLY A 94 10.65 12.22 -16.13
N SER A 95 9.79 12.79 -16.97
CA SER A 95 9.01 14.00 -16.66
C SER A 95 7.62 13.94 -17.30
N SER A 96 6.63 14.58 -16.67
CA SER A 96 5.28 14.72 -17.19
C SER A 96 4.84 16.18 -17.18
N THR A 97 3.94 16.54 -18.07
CA THR A 97 3.17 17.79 -18.00
C THR A 97 1.85 17.62 -17.23
N GLY A 98 1.46 16.40 -16.90
CA GLY A 98 0.33 16.08 -16.02
C GLY A 98 0.73 16.06 -14.55
N ASN A 99 -0.23 15.82 -13.68
CA ASN A 99 0.03 15.66 -12.26
C ASN A 99 0.74 14.32 -11.98
N VAL A 100 1.77 14.37 -11.13
CA VAL A 100 2.49 13.17 -10.67
C VAL A 100 2.41 13.11 -9.15
N HIS A 101 1.75 12.10 -8.63
CA HIS A 101 1.56 11.91 -7.20
C HIS A 101 2.33 10.68 -6.73
N ILE A 102 3.30 10.89 -5.85
CA ILE A 102 4.15 9.83 -5.33
C ILE A 102 4.13 9.85 -3.80
N GLY A 103 3.84 8.70 -3.20
CA GLY A 103 3.85 8.52 -1.76
C GLY A 103 4.56 7.26 -1.32
N GLY A 104 5.10 7.26 -0.14
CA GLY A 104 5.78 6.09 0.42
C GLY A 104 4.86 4.88 0.64
N PHE A 105 3.55 5.12 0.72
CA PHE A 105 2.51 4.11 0.91
C PHE A 105 1.50 4.06 -0.23
N LEU A 106 0.83 5.19 -0.54
CA LEU A 106 -0.12 5.35 -1.64
C LEU A 106 0.29 6.52 -2.55
N GLY A 107 0.07 6.41 -3.85
CA GLY A 107 0.19 7.54 -4.77
C GLY A 107 -1.00 8.49 -4.61
N ASP A 108 -2.18 8.06 -5.01
CA ASP A 108 -3.46 8.77 -4.83
C ASP A 108 -4.35 8.07 -3.83
N ASN A 109 -5.05 8.83 -2.98
CA ASN A 109 -6.01 8.30 -2.02
C ASN A 109 -7.35 9.06 -2.01
N TYR A 110 -8.43 8.34 -2.24
CA TYR A 110 -9.81 8.83 -2.19
C TYR A 110 -10.67 8.12 -1.13
N THR A 111 -10.06 7.27 -0.28
CA THR A 111 -10.79 6.45 0.70
C THR A 111 -10.22 6.54 2.10
N THR A 112 -10.84 5.83 3.05
CA THR A 112 -10.34 5.74 4.42
C THR A 112 -9.15 4.79 4.51
N VAL A 113 -8.10 5.25 5.19
CA VAL A 113 -6.89 4.50 5.53
C VAL A 113 -6.84 4.36 7.04
N THR A 114 -6.74 3.14 7.56
CA THR A 114 -6.78 2.87 9.00
C THR A 114 -5.66 1.93 9.42
N ALA A 115 -4.92 2.30 10.46
CA ALA A 115 -3.79 1.53 10.99
C ALA A 115 -2.80 1.09 9.90
N CYS A 116 -2.43 2.01 9.01
CA CYS A 116 -1.51 1.76 7.92
C CYS A 116 -0.18 2.49 8.13
N TYR A 117 0.91 1.86 7.72
CA TYR A 117 2.25 2.31 8.06
C TYR A 117 3.20 2.26 6.86
N TRP A 118 4.25 3.09 6.91
CA TRP A 118 5.30 3.07 5.90
C TRP A 118 6.66 3.44 6.48
N LYS A 119 7.71 2.95 5.84
CA LYS A 119 9.11 3.28 6.17
C LYS A 119 9.96 3.13 4.91
N ASN A 120 10.23 4.22 4.23
CA ASN A 120 11.08 4.24 3.04
C ASN A 120 11.66 5.65 2.80
N ASN A 121 12.12 5.91 1.58
CA ASN A 121 12.78 7.16 1.17
C ASN A 121 11.85 8.38 1.05
N HIS A 122 10.52 8.23 1.17
CA HIS A 122 9.59 9.35 1.09
C HIS A 122 9.31 10.00 2.43
N GLU A 123 9.08 11.32 2.41
CA GLU A 123 8.65 12.08 3.59
C GLU A 123 7.14 12.04 3.79
N GLN A 124 6.37 11.83 2.72
CA GLN A 124 4.92 11.69 2.75
C GLN A 124 4.51 10.25 2.46
N GLY A 125 3.57 9.73 3.24
CA GLY A 125 3.00 8.39 3.02
C GLY A 125 2.06 8.35 1.83
N ILE A 126 1.34 9.45 1.57
CA ILE A 126 0.33 9.57 0.50
C ILE A 126 0.67 10.80 -0.35
N GLY A 127 0.85 10.60 -1.65
CA GLY A 127 1.24 11.66 -2.59
C GLY A 127 0.12 12.69 -2.80
N TYR A 128 -1.10 12.23 -3.06
CA TYR A 128 -2.31 13.06 -3.07
C TYR A 128 -3.39 12.43 -2.18
N ASN A 129 -3.87 13.16 -1.20
CA ASN A 129 -4.84 12.66 -0.24
C ASN A 129 -6.12 13.52 -0.22
N ASN A 130 -7.22 12.94 -0.70
CA ASN A 130 -8.55 13.55 -0.67
C ASN A 130 -9.34 13.18 0.61
N LYS A 131 -8.67 12.68 1.65
CA LYS A 131 -9.29 12.28 2.93
C LYS A 131 -8.47 12.80 4.10
N VAL A 132 -9.11 12.83 5.27
CA VAL A 132 -8.47 13.26 6.52
C VAL A 132 -7.55 12.16 7.11
N THR A 133 -7.80 10.91 6.76
CA THR A 133 -7.03 9.76 7.27
C THR A 133 -5.74 9.57 6.51
N GLU A 134 -4.64 9.31 7.23
CA GLU A 134 -3.29 9.17 6.68
C GLU A 134 -2.63 7.86 7.13
N ALA A 135 -1.61 7.44 6.39
CA ALA A 135 -0.69 6.42 6.85
C ALA A 135 0.35 7.06 7.80
N THR A 136 0.90 6.26 8.72
CA THR A 136 1.85 6.72 9.74
C THR A 136 3.27 6.27 9.40
N LYS A 137 4.23 7.19 9.43
CA LYS A 137 5.66 6.87 9.23
C LYS A 137 6.22 6.11 10.43
N VAL A 138 6.87 4.99 10.17
CA VAL A 138 7.67 4.29 11.19
C VAL A 138 9.06 4.93 11.21
N ASP A 139 9.34 5.71 12.24
CA ASP A 139 10.59 6.44 12.43
C ASP A 139 11.62 5.66 13.27
N GLY A 140 11.18 4.65 14.01
CA GLY A 140 12.01 3.82 14.87
C GLY A 140 12.18 4.37 16.30
N THR A 141 11.65 5.55 16.60
CA THR A 141 11.68 6.18 17.91
C THR A 141 10.28 6.33 18.50
N ASP A 142 9.50 7.26 18.01
CA ASP A 142 8.12 7.50 18.48
C ASP A 142 7.16 6.45 17.93
N VAL A 143 7.33 6.06 16.66
CA VAL A 143 6.58 4.99 16.01
C VAL A 143 7.53 3.86 15.63
N THR A 144 7.53 2.79 16.43
CA THR A 144 8.29 1.57 16.16
C THR A 144 7.44 0.54 15.43
N TRP A 145 8.07 -0.47 14.81
CA TRP A 145 7.34 -1.59 14.23
C TRP A 145 6.49 -2.37 15.25
N GLN A 146 6.92 -2.44 16.52
CA GLN A 146 6.11 -3.07 17.57
C GLN A 146 4.81 -2.31 17.81
N LYS A 147 4.87 -0.98 17.96
CA LYS A 147 3.66 -0.14 18.09
C LYS A 147 2.76 -0.24 16.86
N ALA A 148 3.34 -0.30 15.65
CA ALA A 148 2.60 -0.48 14.41
C ALA A 148 1.89 -1.83 14.37
N VAL A 149 2.56 -2.92 14.75
CA VAL A 149 1.98 -4.27 14.84
C VAL A 149 0.82 -4.32 15.83
N ASP A 150 0.97 -3.73 17.01
CA ASP A 150 -0.06 -3.70 18.04
C ASP A 150 -1.32 -2.96 17.54
N ALA A 151 -1.14 -1.81 16.88
CA ALA A 151 -2.24 -1.04 16.31
C ALA A 151 -2.90 -1.74 15.11
N MET A 152 -2.11 -2.32 14.19
CA MET A 152 -2.64 -3.11 13.08
C MET A 152 -3.45 -4.32 13.58
N ASN A 153 -2.95 -5.04 14.58
CA ASN A 153 -3.64 -6.20 15.16
C ASN A 153 -4.94 -5.81 15.88
N THR A 154 -4.95 -4.68 16.59
CA THR A 154 -6.16 -4.14 17.20
C THR A 154 -7.22 -3.83 16.14
N ALA A 155 -6.82 -3.16 15.06
CA ALA A 155 -7.72 -2.83 13.96
C ALA A 155 -8.25 -4.10 13.24
N LEU A 156 -7.38 -5.09 13.01
CA LEU A 156 -7.77 -6.38 12.43
C LEU A 156 -8.73 -7.17 13.33
N GLN A 157 -8.52 -7.14 14.64
CA GLN A 157 -9.41 -7.78 15.61
C GLN A 157 -10.79 -7.12 15.62
N THR A 158 -10.82 -5.79 15.66
CA THR A 158 -12.06 -5.01 15.59
C THR A 158 -12.86 -5.29 14.32
N ALA A 159 -12.16 -5.49 13.20
CA ALA A 159 -12.76 -5.85 11.92
C ALA A 159 -13.14 -7.35 11.78
N GLY A 160 -12.94 -8.18 12.80
CA GLY A 160 -13.21 -9.63 12.75
C GLY A 160 -12.29 -10.40 11.81
N SER A 161 -11.14 -9.85 11.44
CA SER A 161 -10.18 -10.50 10.56
C SER A 161 -9.49 -11.68 11.24
N LYS A 162 -9.23 -12.74 10.47
CA LYS A 162 -8.41 -13.88 10.93
C LYS A 162 -6.90 -13.67 10.69
N TRP A 163 -6.48 -12.53 10.17
CA TRP A 163 -5.09 -12.21 9.96
C TRP A 163 -4.50 -11.44 11.15
N ARG A 164 -3.23 -11.73 11.45
CA ARG A 164 -2.44 -11.01 12.46
C ARG A 164 -1.03 -10.78 11.94
N TYR A 165 -0.45 -9.67 12.38
CA TYR A 165 0.98 -9.40 12.19
C TYR A 165 1.78 -9.90 13.37
N GLU A 166 2.96 -10.45 13.10
CA GLU A 166 3.98 -10.86 14.09
C GLU A 166 5.30 -10.20 13.73
N LEU A 167 6.00 -9.69 14.75
CA LEU A 167 7.33 -9.10 14.58
C LEU A 167 8.38 -10.09 15.05
N ASN A 168 8.76 -11.04 14.19
CA ASN A 168 9.77 -12.07 14.46
C ASN A 168 11.14 -11.75 13.84
N GLY A 169 11.36 -10.49 13.45
CA GLY A 169 12.57 -9.99 12.77
C GLY A 169 12.50 -8.49 12.58
N ALA A 170 13.16 -7.98 11.55
CA ALA A 170 13.24 -6.56 11.28
C ALA A 170 11.91 -5.94 10.79
N LEU A 171 11.06 -6.74 10.16
CA LEU A 171 9.78 -6.31 9.58
C LEU A 171 8.64 -7.25 10.02
N PRO A 172 7.40 -6.72 10.12
CA PRO A 172 6.23 -7.54 10.43
C PRO A 172 5.92 -8.55 9.32
N THR A 173 5.48 -9.73 9.71
CA THR A 173 5.01 -10.78 8.81
C THR A 173 3.57 -11.17 9.15
N LEU A 174 2.83 -11.68 8.15
CA LEU A 174 1.43 -12.07 8.33
C LEU A 174 1.30 -13.54 8.72
N ARG A 175 0.40 -13.78 9.67
CA ARG A 175 -0.08 -15.11 10.05
C ARG A 175 -1.62 -15.15 9.99
N LYS A 176 -2.18 -16.25 9.49
CA LYS A 176 -3.62 -16.54 9.57
C LYS A 176 -3.90 -17.34 10.85
N LEU A 177 -4.89 -16.92 11.64
CA LEU A 177 -5.38 -17.62 12.84
C LEU A 177 -6.21 -18.84 12.49
#